data_fa9eca720a681621f875978bc27d36f4
#
_entry.id   fa9eca720a681621f875978bc27d36f4
#
_cell.length_a   1.000
_cell.length_b   1.000
_cell.length_c   1.000
_cell.angle_alpha   90.00
_cell.angle_beta   90.00
_cell.angle_gamma   90.00
#
_symmetry.space_group_name_H-M   'P 1'
#
loop_
_entity.id
_entity.type
_entity.pdbx_description
1 polymer ?
#
loop_
_entity_poly.entity_id
_entity_poly.type
_entity_poly.pdbx_seq_one_letter_code
_entity_poly.pdbx_strand_id
1 'polypeptide(L)'
;LDKANASSVDTASKVANIASIVDKIAALAAGGTVTPALAETDFATIGITGVTASNLAIVNSYINSTADDGTGIDTLSEIQALANAVVKTTLLSDGTLGNGTASNLTNTDITALGLAATINDTEELKLLNEVLDKASATSVDTASEVKNLASIVDRIATVAAGGTASPSLSAADFTAIGITDMTTARA
;
A
#
# COMPACT_ATOMS: atom_id res chain seq x y z
N LEU A 1 13.62 -17.18 -10.23
CA LEU A 1 13.93 -17.65 -11.61
C LEU A 1 12.75 -18.37 -12.26
N ASP A 2 11.81 -18.90 -11.49
CA ASP A 2 10.70 -19.72 -11.99
C ASP A 2 9.79 -18.94 -12.97
N LYS A 3 9.62 -17.62 -12.80
CA LYS A 3 8.88 -16.76 -13.73
C LYS A 3 9.73 -16.08 -14.80
N ALA A 4 11.03 -16.23 -14.75
CA ALA A 4 11.93 -15.67 -15.76
C ALA A 4 11.87 -16.50 -17.03
N ASN A 5 11.73 -15.83 -18.18
CA ASN A 5 11.84 -16.53 -19.46
C ASN A 5 13.33 -16.84 -19.79
N ALA A 6 13.58 -17.80 -20.71
CA ALA A 6 14.93 -18.22 -21.05
C ALA A 6 15.83 -17.05 -21.48
N SER A 7 15.29 -16.04 -22.14
CA SER A 7 16.05 -14.87 -22.61
C SER A 7 16.42 -13.89 -21.51
N SER A 8 15.75 -13.93 -20.36
CA SER A 8 16.08 -13.08 -19.20
C SER A 8 17.17 -13.69 -18.29
N VAL A 9 17.52 -14.95 -18.48
CA VAL A 9 18.51 -15.67 -17.63
C VAL A 9 19.56 -16.41 -18.47
N ASP A 10 19.72 -16.05 -19.73
CA ASP A 10 20.62 -16.71 -20.69
C ASP A 10 22.12 -16.36 -20.48
N THR A 11 22.42 -15.41 -19.62
CA THR A 11 23.80 -15.03 -19.29
C THR A 11 24.00 -14.90 -17.77
N ALA A 12 25.22 -15.17 -17.31
CA ALA A 12 25.61 -14.98 -15.91
C ALA A 12 25.36 -13.53 -15.43
N SER A 13 25.57 -12.55 -16.32
CA SER A 13 25.32 -11.13 -16.00
C SER A 13 23.83 -10.84 -15.72
N LYS A 14 22.93 -11.41 -16.49
CA LYS A 14 21.48 -11.25 -16.26
C LYS A 14 21.03 -11.93 -14.97
N VAL A 15 21.55 -13.11 -14.67
CA VAL A 15 21.29 -13.80 -13.40
C VAL A 15 21.82 -12.97 -12.22
N ALA A 16 23.03 -12.43 -12.32
CA ALA A 16 23.63 -11.58 -11.29
C ALA A 16 22.81 -10.29 -11.07
N ASN A 17 22.26 -9.70 -12.15
CA ASN A 17 21.39 -8.52 -12.05
C ASN A 17 20.08 -8.85 -11.29
N ILE A 18 19.43 -9.96 -11.62
CA ILE A 18 18.24 -10.42 -10.88
C ILE A 18 18.55 -10.65 -9.40
N ALA A 19 19.66 -11.31 -9.09
CA ALA A 19 20.10 -11.54 -7.71
C ALA A 19 20.29 -10.20 -6.96
N SER A 20 20.98 -9.24 -7.60
CA SER A 20 21.16 -7.90 -7.01
C SER A 20 19.85 -7.16 -6.74
N ILE A 21 18.84 -7.32 -7.61
CA ILE A 21 17.51 -6.72 -7.38
C ILE A 21 16.82 -7.38 -6.18
N VAL A 22 16.87 -8.69 -6.06
CA VAL A 22 16.31 -9.43 -4.92
C VAL A 22 17.00 -9.00 -3.62
N ASP A 23 18.32 -8.87 -3.62
CA ASP A 23 19.07 -8.38 -2.45
C ASP A 23 18.66 -6.96 -2.04
N LYS A 24 18.39 -6.07 -3.01
CA LYS A 24 17.88 -4.73 -2.74
C LYS A 24 16.50 -4.77 -2.10
N ILE A 25 15.59 -5.60 -2.60
CA ILE A 25 14.24 -5.75 -2.04
C ILE A 25 14.32 -6.24 -0.60
N ALA A 26 15.10 -7.30 -0.34
CA ALA A 26 15.31 -7.83 1.00
C ALA A 26 15.93 -6.79 1.95
N ALA A 27 16.94 -6.05 1.49
CA ALA A 27 17.55 -4.99 2.30
C ALA A 27 16.58 -3.85 2.62
N LEU A 28 15.69 -3.48 1.67
CA LEU A 28 14.66 -2.47 1.88
C LEU A 28 13.59 -2.98 2.86
N ALA A 29 13.15 -4.23 2.74
CA ALA A 29 12.21 -4.88 3.65
C ALA A 29 12.74 -4.96 5.09
N ALA A 30 14.04 -5.17 5.24
CA ALA A 30 14.70 -5.13 6.55
C ALA A 30 14.82 -3.70 7.14
N GLY A 31 14.18 -2.69 6.53
CA GLY A 31 14.24 -1.29 6.97
C GLY A 31 15.53 -0.57 6.61
N GLY A 32 16.35 -1.17 5.72
CA GLY A 32 17.61 -0.60 5.26
C GLY A 32 17.43 0.44 4.14
N THR A 33 18.53 1.13 3.85
CA THR A 33 18.62 2.02 2.69
C THR A 33 19.40 1.32 1.59
N VAL A 34 18.87 1.29 0.37
CA VAL A 34 19.53 0.65 -0.77
C VAL A 34 20.11 1.70 -1.73
N THR A 35 21.34 1.44 -2.21
CA THR A 35 22.05 2.32 -3.15
C THR A 35 22.63 1.49 -4.30
N PRO A 36 22.27 1.77 -5.56
CA PRO A 36 21.21 2.70 -5.98
C PRO A 36 19.83 2.23 -5.51
N ALA A 37 18.89 3.16 -5.30
CA ALA A 37 17.52 2.85 -4.94
C ALA A 37 16.86 1.92 -5.98
N LEU A 38 15.83 1.17 -5.56
CA LEU A 38 15.00 0.40 -6.49
C LEU A 38 14.31 1.33 -7.49
N ALA A 39 14.37 0.96 -8.76
CA ALA A 39 13.74 1.66 -9.86
C ALA A 39 12.63 0.82 -10.49
N GLU A 40 11.73 1.43 -11.26
CA GLU A 40 10.67 0.72 -12.00
C GLU A 40 11.23 -0.38 -12.93
N THR A 41 12.41 -0.14 -13.51
CA THR A 41 13.11 -1.11 -14.36
C THR A 41 13.61 -2.34 -13.58
N ASP A 42 13.89 -2.20 -12.29
CA ASP A 42 14.27 -3.33 -11.44
C ASP A 42 13.05 -4.27 -11.28
N PHE A 43 11.88 -3.72 -10.97
CA PHE A 43 10.63 -4.49 -10.88
C PHE A 43 10.29 -5.18 -12.21
N ALA A 44 10.38 -4.47 -13.33
CA ALA A 44 10.15 -5.05 -14.65
C ALA A 44 11.13 -6.19 -14.96
N THR A 45 12.39 -6.08 -14.56
CA THR A 45 13.43 -7.09 -14.78
C THR A 45 13.11 -8.41 -14.06
N ILE A 46 12.51 -8.36 -12.87
CA ILE A 46 12.07 -9.55 -12.12
C ILE A 46 10.65 -10.00 -12.48
N GLY A 47 10.01 -9.36 -13.48
CA GLY A 47 8.70 -9.74 -14.00
C GLY A 47 7.51 -9.16 -13.23
N ILE A 48 7.72 -8.17 -12.37
CA ILE A 48 6.66 -7.42 -11.70
C ILE A 48 6.15 -6.33 -12.64
N THR A 49 4.85 -6.24 -12.78
CA THR A 49 4.17 -5.26 -13.65
C THR A 49 3.38 -4.23 -12.84
N GLY A 50 3.04 -3.10 -13.47
CA GLY A 50 2.23 -2.04 -12.85
C GLY A 50 3.03 -1.05 -12.00
N VAL A 51 4.32 -1.28 -11.74
CA VAL A 51 5.18 -0.29 -11.09
C VAL A 51 5.63 0.73 -12.15
N THR A 52 5.39 2.01 -11.87
CA THR A 52 5.69 3.15 -12.73
C THR A 52 6.30 4.27 -11.91
N ALA A 53 6.87 5.29 -12.55
CA ALA A 53 7.43 6.44 -11.86
C ALA A 53 6.43 7.12 -10.89
N SER A 54 5.13 7.08 -11.19
CA SER A 54 4.10 7.72 -10.37
C SER A 54 3.74 6.95 -9.09
N ASN A 55 4.00 5.64 -9.02
CA ASN A 55 3.68 4.81 -7.85
C ASN A 55 4.90 4.13 -7.22
N LEU A 56 6.09 4.31 -7.79
CA LEU A 56 7.33 3.70 -7.29
C LEU A 56 7.62 4.06 -5.83
N ALA A 57 7.38 5.31 -5.44
CA ALA A 57 7.65 5.78 -4.08
C ALA A 57 6.78 5.03 -3.06
N ILE A 58 5.48 4.89 -3.34
CA ILE A 58 4.57 4.19 -2.44
C ILE A 58 4.84 2.68 -2.43
N VAL A 59 5.19 2.04 -3.57
CA VAL A 59 5.61 0.63 -3.60
C VAL A 59 6.83 0.42 -2.72
N ASN A 60 7.87 1.25 -2.87
CA ASN A 60 9.08 1.17 -2.03
C ASN A 60 8.77 1.43 -0.55
N SER A 61 7.85 2.34 -0.24
CA SER A 61 7.41 2.62 1.12
C SER A 61 6.71 1.40 1.76
N TYR A 62 5.88 0.68 1.00
CA TYR A 62 5.26 -0.56 1.48
C TYR A 62 6.29 -1.65 1.72
N ILE A 63 7.22 -1.89 0.78
CA ILE A 63 8.32 -2.85 0.96
C ILE A 63 9.09 -2.52 2.23
N ASN A 64 9.48 -1.26 2.44
CA ASN A 64 10.21 -0.82 3.63
C ASN A 64 9.41 -0.94 4.93
N SER A 65 8.09 -0.98 4.85
CA SER A 65 7.19 -1.11 6.02
C SER A 65 6.75 -2.54 6.32
N THR A 66 7.18 -3.50 5.51
CA THR A 66 6.82 -4.92 5.63
C THR A 66 8.04 -5.66 6.19
N ALA A 67 7.83 -6.44 7.26
CA ALA A 67 8.92 -7.22 7.85
C ALA A 67 9.43 -8.28 6.85
N ASP A 68 10.74 -8.46 6.80
CA ASP A 68 11.38 -9.59 6.10
C ASP A 68 11.45 -10.79 7.07
N ASP A 69 10.30 -11.43 7.28
CA ASP A 69 10.11 -12.49 8.27
C ASP A 69 9.51 -13.78 7.69
N GLY A 70 9.52 -13.91 6.36
CA GLY A 70 8.90 -15.03 5.63
C GLY A 70 7.40 -14.83 5.39
N THR A 71 6.91 -13.58 5.53
CA THR A 71 5.53 -13.20 5.22
C THR A 71 5.47 -11.88 4.45
N GLY A 72 4.54 -11.77 3.51
CA GLY A 72 4.17 -10.50 2.90
C GLY A 72 4.86 -10.12 1.60
N ILE A 73 6.19 -10.20 1.45
CA ILE A 73 6.94 -9.83 0.23
C ILE A 73 8.08 -10.79 -0.10
N ASP A 74 8.03 -12.02 0.38
CA ASP A 74 9.09 -13.02 0.20
C ASP A 74 9.03 -13.73 -1.14
N THR A 75 7.94 -13.59 -1.86
CA THR A 75 7.73 -14.17 -3.19
C THR A 75 7.39 -13.12 -4.25
N LEU A 76 7.73 -13.40 -5.50
CA LEU A 76 7.32 -12.55 -6.64
C LEU A 76 5.78 -12.39 -6.72
N SER A 77 5.03 -13.38 -6.26
CA SER A 77 3.56 -13.34 -6.25
C SER A 77 3.05 -12.30 -5.25
N GLU A 78 3.65 -12.21 -4.08
CA GLU A 78 3.31 -11.23 -3.04
C GLU A 78 3.72 -9.82 -3.45
N ILE A 79 4.93 -9.65 -4.01
CA ILE A 79 5.37 -8.36 -4.56
C ILE A 79 4.43 -7.91 -5.70
N GLN A 80 3.99 -8.82 -6.57
CA GLN A 80 3.02 -8.49 -7.61
C GLN A 80 1.65 -8.13 -7.03
N ALA A 81 1.19 -8.83 -5.99
CA ALA A 81 -0.06 -8.51 -5.30
C ALA A 81 0.01 -7.13 -4.65
N LEU A 82 1.12 -6.81 -3.99
CA LEU A 82 1.38 -5.48 -3.44
C LEU A 82 1.36 -4.41 -4.53
N ALA A 83 2.09 -4.60 -5.63
CA ALA A 83 2.10 -3.66 -6.76
C ALA A 83 0.69 -3.41 -7.31
N ASN A 84 -0.12 -4.46 -7.48
CA ASN A 84 -1.50 -4.35 -7.95
C ASN A 84 -2.39 -3.57 -6.97
N ALA A 85 -2.26 -3.83 -5.66
CA ALA A 85 -3.02 -3.13 -4.62
C ALA A 85 -2.62 -1.64 -4.55
N VAL A 86 -1.33 -1.32 -4.68
CA VAL A 86 -0.84 0.06 -4.76
C VAL A 86 -1.37 0.78 -6.00
N VAL A 87 -1.38 0.13 -7.17
CA VAL A 87 -1.98 0.70 -8.39
C VAL A 87 -3.45 1.07 -8.17
N LYS A 88 -4.23 0.19 -7.54
CA LYS A 88 -5.64 0.48 -7.22
C LYS A 88 -5.75 1.64 -6.23
N THR A 89 -4.94 1.65 -5.17
CA THR A 89 -4.92 2.75 -4.19
C THR A 89 -4.64 4.08 -4.86
N THR A 90 -3.61 4.15 -5.71
CA THR A 90 -3.25 5.39 -6.44
C THR A 90 -4.33 5.84 -7.43
N LEU A 91 -5.01 4.89 -8.08
CA LEU A 91 -6.09 5.21 -9.03
C LEU A 91 -7.38 5.66 -8.32
N LEU A 92 -7.66 5.11 -7.11
CA LEU A 92 -8.77 5.56 -6.28
C LEU A 92 -8.54 6.98 -5.77
N SER A 93 -7.32 7.31 -5.36
CA SER A 93 -6.98 8.55 -4.67
C SER A 93 -6.80 9.73 -5.63
N ASP A 94 -7.84 10.05 -6.39
CA ASP A 94 -7.86 11.15 -7.35
C ASP A 94 -8.54 12.43 -6.82
N GLY A 95 -9.05 12.40 -5.60
CA GLY A 95 -9.71 13.52 -4.92
C GLY A 95 -11.17 13.71 -5.29
N THR A 96 -11.79 12.78 -6.03
CA THR A 96 -13.16 12.93 -6.56
C THR A 96 -14.03 11.74 -6.19
N LEU A 97 -14.77 11.86 -5.11
CA LEU A 97 -15.65 10.79 -4.62
C LEU A 97 -16.68 10.35 -5.67
N GLY A 98 -16.73 9.05 -5.94
CA GLY A 98 -17.78 8.42 -6.74
C GLY A 98 -17.66 8.62 -8.25
N ASN A 99 -16.50 9.01 -8.79
CA ASN A 99 -16.30 9.19 -10.24
C ASN A 99 -16.18 7.85 -11.01
N GLY A 100 -16.05 6.71 -10.30
CA GLY A 100 -16.04 5.37 -10.87
C GLY A 100 -14.85 5.05 -11.78
N THR A 101 -13.74 5.81 -11.67
CA THR A 101 -12.57 5.65 -12.53
C THR A 101 -11.68 4.48 -12.13
N ALA A 102 -11.77 4.00 -10.89
CA ALA A 102 -10.96 2.91 -10.37
C ALA A 102 -11.80 1.80 -9.73
N SER A 103 -11.23 0.60 -9.71
CA SER A 103 -11.82 -0.53 -8.97
C SER A 103 -11.50 -0.42 -7.48
N ASN A 104 -12.50 -0.63 -6.64
CA ASN A 104 -12.34 -0.69 -5.20
C ASN A 104 -11.28 -1.73 -4.77
N LEU A 105 -10.63 -1.46 -3.64
CA LEU A 105 -9.80 -2.47 -2.95
C LEU A 105 -10.69 -3.63 -2.49
N THR A 106 -10.13 -4.82 -2.57
CA THR A 106 -10.72 -6.08 -2.10
C THR A 106 -9.99 -6.58 -0.86
N ASN A 107 -10.51 -7.61 -0.18
CA ASN A 107 -9.80 -8.25 0.95
C ASN A 107 -8.41 -8.77 0.56
N THR A 108 -8.22 -9.21 -0.70
CA THR A 108 -6.90 -9.61 -1.19
C THR A 108 -5.95 -8.43 -1.27
N ASP A 109 -6.41 -7.27 -1.71
CA ASP A 109 -5.62 -6.04 -1.75
C ASP A 109 -5.29 -5.55 -0.33
N ILE A 110 -6.24 -5.61 0.60
CA ILE A 110 -6.04 -5.28 2.02
C ILE A 110 -4.97 -6.18 2.66
N THR A 111 -4.98 -7.47 2.34
CA THR A 111 -3.93 -8.41 2.80
C THR A 111 -2.58 -8.04 2.21
N ALA A 112 -2.50 -7.75 0.92
CA ALA A 112 -1.25 -7.36 0.25
C ALA A 112 -0.66 -6.04 0.79
N LEU A 113 -1.53 -5.10 1.21
CA LEU A 113 -1.14 -3.83 1.86
C LEU A 113 -0.79 -3.99 3.36
N GLY A 114 -0.91 -5.20 3.93
CA GLY A 114 -0.67 -5.45 5.35
C GLY A 114 -1.69 -4.79 6.27
N LEU A 115 -2.93 -4.59 5.79
CA LEU A 115 -4.01 -3.91 6.52
C LEU A 115 -5.06 -4.87 7.10
N ALA A 116 -4.93 -6.19 6.90
CA ALA A 116 -5.94 -7.19 7.25
C ALA A 116 -6.22 -7.28 8.77
N ALA A 117 -5.29 -6.86 9.61
CA ALA A 117 -5.49 -6.77 11.07
C ALA A 117 -6.30 -5.54 11.50
N THR A 118 -6.34 -4.50 10.66
CA THR A 118 -7.01 -3.23 10.91
C THR A 118 -8.37 -3.17 10.19
N ILE A 119 -8.40 -3.56 8.93
CA ILE A 119 -9.61 -3.60 8.09
C ILE A 119 -10.02 -5.06 7.99
N ASN A 120 -10.89 -5.49 8.86
CA ASN A 120 -11.22 -6.91 9.06
C ASN A 120 -12.69 -7.27 8.75
N ASP A 121 -13.52 -6.28 8.44
CA ASP A 121 -14.90 -6.50 8.01
C ASP A 121 -15.27 -5.74 6.72
N THR A 122 -16.47 -6.04 6.19
CA THR A 122 -16.94 -5.50 4.91
C THR A 122 -17.28 -4.01 5.01
N GLU A 123 -17.78 -3.55 6.15
CA GLU A 123 -18.19 -2.15 6.34
C GLU A 123 -16.94 -1.24 6.47
N GLU A 124 -15.91 -1.70 7.17
CA GLU A 124 -14.62 -1.03 7.24
C GLU A 124 -13.97 -0.92 5.86
N LEU A 125 -13.97 -2.03 5.10
CA LEU A 125 -13.42 -2.03 3.74
C LEU A 125 -14.17 -1.05 2.83
N LYS A 126 -15.49 -1.00 2.94
CA LYS A 126 -16.32 -0.07 2.17
C LYS A 126 -15.99 1.38 2.54
N LEU A 127 -15.93 1.68 3.84
CA LEU A 127 -15.60 3.02 4.31
C LEU A 127 -14.17 3.43 3.90
N LEU A 128 -13.19 2.50 3.99
CA LEU A 128 -11.82 2.77 3.54
C LEU A 128 -11.77 3.10 2.04
N ASN A 129 -12.50 2.37 1.20
CA ASN A 129 -12.59 2.66 -0.23
C ASN A 129 -13.16 4.06 -0.50
N GLU A 130 -14.20 4.47 0.22
CA GLU A 130 -14.78 5.82 0.10
C GLU A 130 -13.83 6.92 0.59
N VAL A 131 -13.06 6.65 1.65
CA VAL A 131 -12.02 7.56 2.16
C VAL A 131 -10.90 7.72 1.15
N LEU A 132 -10.42 6.62 0.56
CA LEU A 132 -9.38 6.64 -0.46
C LEU A 132 -9.83 7.34 -1.74
N ASP A 133 -11.04 7.09 -2.19
CA ASP A 133 -11.63 7.73 -3.38
C ASP A 133 -11.72 9.27 -3.24
N LYS A 134 -11.93 9.75 -2.01
CA LYS A 134 -11.92 11.18 -1.69
C LYS A 134 -10.52 11.75 -1.44
N ALA A 135 -9.56 10.92 -1.10
CA ALA A 135 -8.20 11.34 -0.80
C ALA A 135 -7.48 11.86 -2.05
N SER A 136 -6.55 12.80 -1.87
CA SER A 136 -5.66 13.21 -2.96
C SER A 136 -4.47 12.26 -3.06
N ALA A 137 -3.88 12.13 -4.25
CA ALA A 137 -2.69 11.30 -4.46
C ALA A 137 -1.54 11.64 -3.50
N THR A 138 -1.41 12.91 -3.10
CA THR A 138 -0.37 13.38 -2.16
C THR A 138 -0.65 13.06 -0.69
N SER A 139 -1.85 12.59 -0.36
CA SER A 139 -2.21 12.18 1.00
C SER A 139 -2.19 10.66 1.20
N VAL A 140 -1.75 9.91 0.18
CA VAL A 140 -1.61 8.46 0.18
C VAL A 140 -0.35 8.00 -0.55
N ASP A 141 0.67 8.85 -0.63
CA ASP A 141 1.91 8.56 -1.36
C ASP A 141 2.92 7.73 -0.55
N THR A 142 2.59 7.39 0.69
CA THR A 142 3.35 6.49 1.56
C THR A 142 2.47 5.42 2.20
N ALA A 143 3.09 4.26 2.54
CA ALA A 143 2.42 3.21 3.30
C ALA A 143 1.90 3.71 4.65
N SER A 144 2.61 4.63 5.30
CA SER A 144 2.23 5.19 6.60
C SER A 144 0.93 5.99 6.52
N GLU A 145 0.74 6.76 5.47
CA GLU A 145 -0.48 7.55 5.26
C GLU A 145 -1.69 6.64 5.05
N VAL A 146 -1.58 5.62 4.19
CA VAL A 146 -2.67 4.66 3.96
C VAL A 146 -2.99 3.88 5.24
N LYS A 147 -1.97 3.43 6.00
CA LYS A 147 -2.14 2.78 7.31
C LYS A 147 -2.83 3.69 8.32
N ASN A 148 -2.51 4.99 8.30
CA ASN A 148 -3.18 5.97 9.15
C ASN A 148 -4.67 6.11 8.80
N LEU A 149 -5.02 6.23 7.52
CA LEU A 149 -6.42 6.28 7.07
C LEU A 149 -7.17 4.99 7.49
N ALA A 150 -6.58 3.82 7.30
CA ALA A 150 -7.15 2.55 7.73
C ALA A 150 -7.38 2.52 9.25
N SER A 151 -6.43 3.00 10.05
CA SER A 151 -6.60 3.10 11.52
C SER A 151 -7.71 4.06 11.93
N ILE A 152 -7.91 5.16 11.22
CA ILE A 152 -9.03 6.07 11.47
C ILE A 152 -10.36 5.38 11.18
N VAL A 153 -10.45 4.66 10.06
CA VAL A 153 -11.64 3.88 9.67
C VAL A 153 -12.00 2.84 10.73
N ASP A 154 -11.04 2.02 11.19
CA ASP A 154 -11.23 1.03 12.26
C ASP A 154 -11.76 1.68 13.56
N ARG A 155 -11.18 2.81 13.96
CA ARG A 155 -11.64 3.54 15.15
C ARG A 155 -13.07 4.09 14.99
N ILE A 156 -13.43 4.56 13.80
CA ILE A 156 -14.80 5.00 13.50
C ILE A 156 -15.75 3.81 13.60
N ALA A 157 -15.41 2.68 13.00
CA ALA A 157 -16.22 1.46 13.05
C ALA A 157 -16.39 0.96 14.49
N THR A 158 -15.32 0.96 15.29
CA THR A 158 -15.36 0.63 16.73
C THR A 158 -16.36 1.50 17.50
N VAL A 159 -16.34 2.82 17.29
CA VAL A 159 -17.29 3.75 17.95
C VAL A 159 -18.71 3.54 17.44
N ALA A 160 -18.89 3.33 16.14
CA ALA A 160 -20.20 3.06 15.54
C ALA A 160 -20.85 1.77 16.08
N ALA A 161 -20.03 0.76 16.42
CA ALA A 161 -20.45 -0.47 17.07
C ALA A 161 -20.71 -0.32 18.59
N GLY A 162 -20.60 0.90 19.15
CA GLY A 162 -20.79 1.17 20.59
C GLY A 162 -19.57 0.89 21.45
N GLY A 163 -18.41 0.64 20.84
CA GLY A 163 -17.12 0.48 21.52
C GLY A 163 -16.45 1.82 21.84
N THR A 164 -15.24 1.74 22.38
CA THR A 164 -14.40 2.90 22.68
C THR A 164 -13.14 2.85 21.82
N ALA A 165 -12.96 3.86 20.98
CA ALA A 165 -11.75 3.97 20.15
C ALA A 165 -10.51 4.29 21.02
N SER A 166 -9.40 3.63 20.72
CA SER A 166 -8.10 3.88 21.38
C SER A 166 -6.98 3.98 20.33
N PRO A 167 -6.39 5.16 20.16
CA PRO A 167 -6.72 6.45 20.80
C PRO A 167 -8.09 6.96 20.38
N SER A 168 -8.68 7.88 21.17
CA SER A 168 -9.94 8.53 20.82
C SER A 168 -9.83 9.28 19.50
N LEU A 169 -10.93 9.34 18.76
CA LEU A 169 -11.01 10.14 17.53
C LEU A 169 -10.82 11.62 17.82
N SER A 170 -10.05 12.30 17.01
CA SER A 170 -9.74 13.74 17.10
C SER A 170 -10.29 14.49 15.90
N ALA A 171 -10.36 15.82 15.98
CA ALA A 171 -10.71 16.66 14.83
C ALA A 171 -9.71 16.49 13.66
N ALA A 172 -8.44 16.20 13.95
CA ALA A 172 -7.44 15.92 12.92
C ALA A 172 -7.72 14.62 12.16
N ASP A 173 -8.23 13.58 12.83
CA ASP A 173 -8.63 12.33 12.18
C ASP A 173 -9.76 12.56 11.17
N PHE A 174 -10.78 13.33 11.56
CA PHE A 174 -11.87 13.67 10.65
C PHE A 174 -11.40 14.52 9.46
N THR A 175 -10.48 15.47 9.71
CA THR A 175 -9.86 16.25 8.62
C THR A 175 -9.08 15.35 7.66
N ALA A 176 -8.33 14.36 8.17
CA ALA A 176 -7.54 13.43 7.36
C ALA A 176 -8.41 12.60 6.40
N ILE A 177 -9.63 12.24 6.79
CA ILE A 177 -10.60 11.55 5.91
C ILE A 177 -11.52 12.53 5.15
N GLY A 178 -11.16 13.82 5.10
CA GLY A 178 -11.85 14.85 4.30
C GLY A 178 -13.17 15.36 4.90
N ILE A 179 -13.41 15.16 6.20
CA ILE A 179 -14.52 15.78 6.93
C ILE A 179 -14.01 17.08 7.55
N THR A 180 -14.48 18.21 7.04
CA THR A 180 -14.14 19.56 7.50
C THR A 180 -15.20 20.09 8.48
N ASP A 181 -14.90 21.21 9.12
CA ASP A 181 -15.82 21.92 10.04
C ASP A 181 -16.12 21.21 11.37
N MET A 182 -15.33 20.21 11.74
CA MET A 182 -15.35 19.63 13.08
C MET A 182 -14.68 20.60 14.06
N THR A 183 -15.50 21.32 14.84
CA THR A 183 -14.98 22.15 15.93
C THR A 183 -14.77 21.30 17.20
N THR A 184 -13.71 21.61 17.96
CA THR A 184 -13.37 20.93 19.22
C THR A 184 -14.46 20.94 20.30
N ALA A 185 -15.52 21.72 20.08
CA ALA A 185 -16.66 21.81 21.01
C ALA A 185 -17.69 20.68 20.86
N ARG A 186 -17.48 19.73 19.95
CA ARG A 186 -18.40 18.58 19.68
C ARG A 186 -17.70 17.22 19.67
N ALA A 187 -16.43 17.16 20.09
CA ALA A 187 -15.70 15.90 20.25
C ALA A 187 -15.93 15.31 21.65
#